data_5f79098ba8d732f87b54133e89977768
#
_entry.id   5f79098ba8d732f87b54133e89977768
#
_cell.length_a   1.000
_cell.length_b   1.000
_cell.length_c   1.000
_cell.angle_alpha   90.00
_cell.angle_beta   90.00
_cell.angle_gamma   90.00
#
_symmetry.space_group_name_H-M   'P 1'
#
loop_
_entity.id
_entity.type
_entity.pdbx_description
1 polymer ?
#
loop_
_entity_poly.entity_id
_entity_poly.type
_entity_poly.pdbx_seq_one_letter_code
_entity_poly.pdbx_strand_id
1 'polypeptide(L)'
;SVSTFYLEKGGIDKTKFAEFLNSEIEEGLLDDDEISGEARRALRAFTTNLNDQVTRGKVDPIIGRGSELESLALALGRRQKNNVLMVGDPGVGKTAIAEGLAYNIENNMVPSFLKEYKVYNLDIGAMLAGSKYRGDFEERFKLVLSALTKQGKTIMFIDEAHMMNGAGAGGGTNSNDL
;
A
#
# COMPACT_ATOMS: atom_id res chain seq x y z
N SER A 1 -3.13 -7.49 12.13
CA SER A 1 -2.17 -6.39 12.24
C SER A 1 -1.46 -6.15 10.90
N VAL A 2 -1.11 -4.92 10.61
CA VAL A 2 -0.42 -4.49 9.40
C VAL A 2 1.02 -4.13 9.74
N SER A 3 1.98 -4.60 8.94
CA SER A 3 3.37 -4.17 8.99
C SER A 3 3.65 -3.14 7.91
N THR A 4 4.40 -2.11 8.25
CA THR A 4 4.80 -1.05 7.32
C THR A 4 6.30 -1.10 7.06
N PHE A 5 6.69 -1.11 5.79
CA PHE A 5 8.06 -1.05 5.34
C PHE A 5 8.31 0.18 4.48
N TYR A 6 9.49 0.75 4.62
CA TYR A 6 9.93 1.87 3.80
C TYR A 6 11.06 1.41 2.88
N LEU A 7 10.90 1.61 1.58
CA LEU A 7 11.87 1.20 0.55
C LEU A 7 13.07 2.13 0.45
N GLU A 8 12.93 3.39 0.87
CA GLU A 8 14.04 4.35 0.92
C GLU A 8 13.94 5.34 2.08
N LYS A 9 15.11 5.93 2.39
CA LYS A 9 15.24 6.99 3.40
C LYS A 9 15.11 8.36 2.72
N GLY A 10 13.93 8.83 2.43
CA GLY A 10 13.77 10.15 1.81
C GLY A 10 12.52 10.85 2.27
N GLY A 11 12.44 12.14 2.15
CA GLY A 11 11.37 13.14 2.12
C GLY A 11 10.04 12.95 2.87
N ILE A 12 9.71 11.78 3.36
CA ILE A 12 8.46 11.50 4.07
C ILE A 12 8.72 11.62 5.57
N ASP A 13 7.89 12.38 6.28
CA ASP A 13 7.85 12.33 7.72
C ASP A 13 7.26 10.98 8.16
N LYS A 14 8.15 10.04 8.40
CA LYS A 14 7.80 8.66 8.76
C LYS A 14 6.97 8.57 10.03
N THR A 15 7.20 9.48 10.97
CA THR A 15 6.48 9.51 12.24
C THR A 15 5.04 9.91 12.04
N LYS A 16 4.78 11.00 11.34
CA LYS A 16 3.42 11.47 11.02
C LYS A 16 2.66 10.49 10.15
N PHE A 17 3.33 9.88 9.20
CA PHE A 17 2.72 8.87 8.34
C PHE A 17 2.38 7.60 9.12
N ALA A 18 3.27 7.14 10.00
CA ALA A 18 3.01 5.99 10.86
C ALA A 18 1.88 6.26 11.86
N GLU A 19 1.82 7.45 12.44
CA GLU A 19 0.72 7.87 13.32
C GLU A 19 -0.62 7.88 12.57
N PHE A 20 -0.64 8.44 11.37
CA PHE A 20 -1.81 8.43 10.50
C PHE A 20 -2.28 7.01 10.20
N LEU A 21 -1.38 6.13 9.77
CA LEU A 21 -1.69 4.73 9.48
C LEU A 21 -2.20 3.99 10.71
N ASN A 22 -1.56 4.17 11.86
CA ASN A 22 -1.98 3.50 13.08
C ASN A 22 -3.37 3.94 13.52
N SER A 23 -3.67 5.23 13.45
CA SER A 23 -5.01 5.73 13.77
C SER A 23 -6.08 5.16 12.84
N GLU A 24 -5.79 5.08 11.54
CA GLU A 24 -6.72 4.52 10.56
C GLU A 24 -6.92 3.01 10.72
N ILE A 25 -5.86 2.29 11.08
CA ILE A 25 -5.92 0.85 11.32
C ILE A 25 -6.69 0.54 12.61
N GLU A 26 -6.46 1.27 13.68
CA GLU A 26 -7.16 1.06 14.95
C GLU A 26 -8.66 1.35 14.84
N GLU A 27 -9.05 2.40 14.13
CA GLU A 27 -10.46 2.71 13.89
C GLU A 27 -11.14 1.70 12.93
N GLY A 28 -10.40 1.16 11.96
CA GLY A 28 -10.94 0.23 10.96
C GLY A 28 -11.08 -1.22 11.42
N LEU A 29 -10.45 -1.60 12.54
CA LEU A 29 -10.42 -2.99 13.03
C LEU A 29 -11.61 -3.38 13.90
N LEU A 30 -12.53 -2.47 14.19
CA LEU A 30 -13.54 -2.67 15.23
C LEU A 30 -14.84 -3.36 14.77
N ASP A 31 -15.03 -3.68 13.48
CA ASP A 31 -16.30 -4.29 13.05
C ASP A 31 -16.17 -5.34 11.95
N ASP A 32 -16.85 -6.46 12.20
CA ASP A 32 -17.21 -7.56 11.29
C ASP A 32 -16.12 -8.27 10.47
N ASP A 33 -16.13 -9.60 10.53
CA ASP A 33 -15.21 -10.49 9.79
C ASP A 33 -15.39 -10.47 8.26
N GLU A 34 -16.44 -9.83 7.75
CA GLU A 34 -16.71 -9.75 6.32
C GLU A 34 -16.29 -8.43 5.70
N ILE A 35 -15.70 -8.50 4.50
CA ILE A 35 -15.39 -7.32 3.70
C ILE A 35 -16.69 -6.68 3.21
N SER A 36 -16.97 -5.46 3.64
CA SER A 36 -18.16 -4.74 3.19
C SER A 36 -18.17 -4.53 1.68
N GLY A 37 -19.36 -4.39 1.09
CA GLY A 37 -19.48 -4.09 -0.33
C GLY A 37 -18.81 -2.78 -0.73
N GLU A 38 -18.81 -1.79 0.16
CA GLU A 38 -18.13 -0.50 -0.05
C GLU A 38 -16.61 -0.66 -0.05
N ALA A 39 -16.06 -1.42 0.90
CA ALA A 39 -14.63 -1.70 0.95
C ALA A 39 -14.14 -2.46 -0.30
N ARG A 40 -14.93 -3.40 -0.80
CA ARG A 40 -14.62 -4.11 -2.06
C ARG A 40 -14.62 -3.17 -3.26
N ARG A 41 -15.58 -2.25 -3.33
CA ARG A 41 -15.61 -1.23 -4.39
C ARG A 41 -14.43 -0.28 -4.31
N ALA A 42 -14.08 0.18 -3.11
CA ALA A 42 -12.91 1.03 -2.88
C ALA A 42 -11.61 0.33 -3.30
N LEU A 43 -11.43 -0.93 -2.92
CA LEU A 43 -10.26 -1.72 -3.33
C LEU A 43 -10.13 -1.79 -4.86
N ARG A 44 -11.22 -2.04 -5.56
CA ARG A 44 -11.22 -2.10 -7.03
C ARG A 44 -11.02 -0.74 -7.69
N ALA A 45 -11.55 0.32 -7.10
CA ALA A 45 -11.47 1.67 -7.66
C ALA A 45 -10.08 2.31 -7.46
N PHE A 46 -9.42 2.03 -6.35
CA PHE A 46 -8.20 2.73 -5.92
C PHE A 46 -6.94 1.88 -5.90
N THR A 47 -7.05 0.59 -6.20
CA THR A 47 -5.90 -0.30 -6.27
C THR A 47 -5.89 -1.12 -7.56
N THR A 48 -4.69 -1.56 -7.93
CA THR A 48 -4.48 -2.55 -9.00
C THR A 48 -3.92 -3.82 -8.39
N ASN A 49 -4.58 -4.96 -8.63
CA ASN A 49 -4.04 -6.28 -8.25
C ASN A 49 -2.96 -6.68 -9.25
N LEU A 50 -1.71 -6.67 -8.83
CA LEU A 50 -0.58 -6.95 -9.70
C LEU A 50 -0.47 -8.44 -10.04
N ASN A 51 -0.92 -9.34 -9.19
CA ASN A 51 -0.97 -10.76 -9.50
C ASN A 51 -1.91 -11.03 -10.69
N ASP A 52 -3.06 -10.36 -10.74
CA ASP A 52 -3.97 -10.44 -11.88
C ASP A 52 -3.35 -9.85 -13.16
N GLN A 53 -2.53 -8.83 -13.04
CA GLN A 53 -1.81 -8.28 -14.19
C GLN A 53 -0.76 -9.26 -14.73
N VAL A 54 -0.08 -9.98 -13.85
CA VAL A 54 0.86 -11.05 -14.24
C VAL A 54 0.14 -12.19 -14.97
N THR A 55 -0.95 -12.69 -14.41
CA THR A 55 -1.73 -13.79 -15.05
C THR A 55 -2.31 -13.39 -16.40
N ARG A 56 -2.57 -12.12 -16.61
CA ARG A 56 -3.03 -11.58 -17.91
C ARG A 56 -1.89 -11.27 -18.88
N GLY A 57 -0.64 -11.56 -18.51
CA GLY A 57 0.54 -11.30 -19.34
C GLY A 57 0.87 -9.83 -19.54
N LYS A 58 0.46 -8.97 -18.60
CA LYS A 58 0.71 -7.53 -18.66
C LYS A 58 1.95 -7.08 -17.89
N VAL A 59 2.63 -8.00 -17.24
CA VAL A 59 3.84 -7.74 -16.47
C VAL A 59 4.95 -8.65 -17.01
N ASP A 60 6.05 -8.03 -17.38
CA ASP A 60 7.25 -8.73 -17.82
C ASP A 60 8.16 -9.09 -16.65
N PRO A 61 8.97 -10.16 -16.76
CA PRO A 61 9.97 -10.46 -15.75
C PRO A 61 10.97 -9.32 -15.61
N ILE A 62 11.31 -8.98 -14.37
CA ILE A 62 12.26 -7.90 -14.10
C ILE A 62 13.67 -8.43 -14.23
N ILE A 63 14.46 -7.76 -15.06
CA ILE A 63 15.87 -8.04 -15.29
C ILE A 63 16.71 -7.12 -14.39
N GLY A 64 17.66 -7.71 -13.65
CA GLY A 64 18.68 -6.97 -12.91
C GLY A 64 18.31 -6.54 -11.49
N ARG A 65 17.15 -6.96 -10.94
CA ARG A 65 16.71 -6.63 -9.56
C ARG A 65 16.52 -7.86 -8.68
N GLY A 66 17.12 -8.97 -9.00
CA GLY A 66 16.98 -10.23 -8.25
C GLY A 66 17.40 -10.10 -6.79
N SER A 67 18.51 -9.40 -6.51
CA SER A 67 19.01 -9.20 -5.15
C SER A 67 18.08 -8.31 -4.29
N GLU A 68 17.47 -7.31 -4.90
CA GLU A 68 16.49 -6.44 -4.21
C GLU A 68 15.22 -7.22 -3.86
N LEU A 69 14.72 -8.03 -4.78
CA LEU A 69 13.54 -8.87 -4.56
C LEU A 69 13.83 -9.97 -3.52
N GLU A 70 14.99 -10.55 -3.53
CA GLU A 70 15.41 -11.55 -2.53
C GLU A 70 15.52 -10.92 -1.15
N SER A 71 16.16 -9.76 -1.04
CA SER A 71 16.26 -9.00 0.21
C SER A 71 14.88 -8.61 0.76
N LEU A 72 13.98 -8.22 -0.13
CA LEU A 72 12.59 -7.90 0.20
C LEU A 72 11.85 -9.13 0.74
N ALA A 73 11.97 -10.26 0.04
CA ALA A 73 11.35 -11.51 0.47
C ALA A 73 11.84 -11.95 1.86
N LEU A 74 13.14 -11.83 2.13
CA LEU A 74 13.71 -12.12 3.45
C LEU A 74 13.21 -11.16 4.53
N ALA A 75 13.10 -9.87 4.22
CA ALA A 75 12.57 -8.88 5.15
C ALA A 75 11.09 -9.15 5.50
N LEU A 76 10.29 -9.54 4.54
CA LEU A 76 8.90 -9.93 4.74
C LEU A 76 8.77 -11.19 5.61
N GLY A 77 9.66 -12.16 5.42
CA GLY A 77 9.68 -13.41 6.18
C GLY A 77 9.96 -13.23 7.68
N ARG A 78 10.75 -12.24 8.04
CA ARG A 78 11.11 -11.97 9.44
C ARG A 78 9.94 -11.50 10.31
N ARG A 79 8.92 -10.93 9.72
CA ARG A 79 7.82 -10.30 10.47
C ARG A 79 6.54 -11.12 10.53
N GLN A 80 6.39 -12.12 9.70
CA GLN A 80 5.23 -13.04 9.65
C GLN A 80 3.86 -12.34 9.82
N LYS A 81 3.67 -11.22 9.14
CA LYS A 81 2.42 -10.47 9.15
C LYS A 81 1.59 -10.79 7.92
N ASN A 82 0.29 -10.93 8.11
CA ASN A 82 -0.63 -11.23 7.01
C ASN A 82 -0.82 -10.06 6.04
N ASN A 83 -0.63 -8.84 6.53
CA ASN A 83 -0.79 -7.64 5.72
C ASN A 83 0.46 -6.78 5.84
N VAL A 84 0.96 -6.33 4.70
CA VAL A 84 2.17 -5.53 4.60
C VAL A 84 1.89 -4.30 3.76
N LEU A 85 2.34 -3.17 4.26
CA LEU A 85 2.27 -1.90 3.57
C LEU A 85 3.69 -1.47 3.20
N MET A 86 3.95 -1.28 1.92
CA MET A 86 5.26 -0.84 1.43
C MET A 86 5.15 0.57 0.89
N VAL A 87 5.93 1.45 1.49
CA VAL A 87 5.94 2.87 1.15
C VAL A 87 7.28 3.23 0.56
N GLY A 88 7.25 3.98 -0.50
CA GLY A 88 8.49 4.43 -1.12
C GLY A 88 8.38 5.81 -1.77
N ASP A 89 9.54 6.42 -2.04
CA ASP A 89 9.65 7.69 -2.71
C ASP A 89 9.55 7.55 -4.24
N PRO A 90 9.06 8.57 -4.97
CA PRO A 90 9.02 8.54 -6.42
C PRO A 90 10.43 8.41 -7.02
N GLY A 91 10.54 7.66 -8.10
CA GLY A 91 11.77 7.55 -8.87
C GLY A 91 12.73 6.43 -8.48
N VAL A 92 12.44 5.59 -7.47
CA VAL A 92 13.30 4.44 -7.09
C VAL A 92 12.92 3.12 -7.77
N GLY A 93 12.04 3.16 -8.76
CA GLY A 93 11.62 1.96 -9.47
C GLY A 93 10.72 1.03 -8.64
N LYS A 94 9.93 1.60 -7.75
CA LYS A 94 9.01 0.85 -6.85
C LYS A 94 7.96 0.07 -7.60
N THR A 95 7.40 0.64 -8.65
CA THR A 95 6.46 -0.06 -9.52
C THR A 95 7.10 -1.32 -10.09
N ALA A 96 8.34 -1.22 -10.54
CA ALA A 96 9.10 -2.36 -11.03
C ALA A 96 9.33 -3.41 -9.93
N ILE A 97 9.65 -3.00 -8.71
CA ILE A 97 9.82 -3.92 -7.57
C ILE A 97 8.48 -4.59 -7.22
N ALA A 98 7.39 -3.84 -7.18
CA ALA A 98 6.06 -4.37 -6.92
C ALA A 98 5.61 -5.38 -7.98
N GLU A 99 5.77 -5.04 -9.24
CA GLU A 99 5.47 -5.93 -10.37
C GLU A 99 6.36 -7.18 -10.37
N GLY A 100 7.65 -7.03 -10.08
CA GLY A 100 8.59 -8.14 -9.97
C GLY A 100 8.26 -9.09 -8.83
N LEU A 101 7.85 -8.57 -7.70
CA LEU A 101 7.39 -9.39 -6.59
C LEU A 101 6.13 -10.19 -6.97
N ALA A 102 5.15 -9.56 -7.57
CA ALA A 102 3.94 -10.22 -8.04
C ALA A 102 4.25 -11.30 -9.11
N TYR A 103 5.14 -10.99 -10.04
CA TYR A 103 5.61 -11.95 -11.03
C TYR A 103 6.25 -13.18 -10.38
N ASN A 104 7.14 -12.97 -9.42
CA ASN A 104 7.81 -14.06 -8.72
C ASN A 104 6.83 -14.90 -7.88
N ILE A 105 5.83 -14.29 -7.29
CA ILE A 105 4.77 -15.01 -6.55
C ILE A 105 3.99 -15.91 -7.50
N GLU A 106 3.50 -15.39 -8.61
CA GLU A 106 2.70 -16.17 -9.57
C GLU A 106 3.49 -17.28 -10.27
N ASN A 107 4.80 -17.12 -10.39
CA ASN A 107 5.70 -18.12 -10.99
C ASN A 107 6.39 -19.01 -9.95
N ASN A 108 5.95 -19.02 -8.71
CA ASN A 108 6.52 -19.83 -7.63
C ASN A 108 8.03 -19.59 -7.37
N MET A 109 8.50 -18.38 -7.61
CA MET A 109 9.89 -17.96 -7.45
C MET A 109 10.11 -17.22 -6.12
N VAL A 110 9.33 -17.53 -5.11
CA VAL A 110 9.40 -16.93 -3.77
C VAL A 110 9.43 -18.03 -2.69
N PRO A 111 9.91 -17.72 -1.48
CA PRO A 111 9.78 -18.62 -0.34
C PRO A 111 8.31 -19.02 -0.09
N SER A 112 8.11 -20.19 0.48
CA SER A 112 6.77 -20.78 0.64
C SER A 112 5.77 -19.88 1.40
N PHE A 113 6.24 -19.07 2.33
CA PHE A 113 5.37 -18.17 3.10
C PHE A 113 4.78 -17.02 2.26
N LEU A 114 5.37 -16.67 1.12
CA LEU A 114 4.89 -15.63 0.21
C LEU A 114 3.99 -16.14 -0.93
N LYS A 115 3.88 -17.43 -1.13
CA LYS A 115 3.17 -18.00 -2.29
C LYS A 115 1.68 -17.64 -2.37
N GLU A 116 1.06 -17.36 -1.25
CA GLU A 116 -0.36 -17.04 -1.17
C GLU A 116 -0.64 -15.53 -1.11
N TYR A 117 0.41 -14.70 -1.11
CA TYR A 117 0.25 -13.26 -1.02
C TYR A 117 -0.23 -12.66 -2.34
N LYS A 118 -1.10 -11.67 -2.22
CA LYS A 118 -1.53 -10.80 -3.32
C LYS A 118 -0.92 -9.42 -3.16
N VAL A 119 -0.41 -8.90 -4.26
CA VAL A 119 0.26 -7.61 -4.31
C VAL A 119 -0.67 -6.59 -4.96
N TYR A 120 -0.89 -5.50 -4.26
CA TYR A 120 -1.72 -4.39 -4.73
C TYR A 120 -0.88 -3.12 -4.86
N ASN A 121 -1.15 -2.35 -5.89
CA ASN A 121 -0.60 -1.02 -6.04
C ASN A 121 -1.69 0.02 -5.78
N LEU A 122 -1.47 0.93 -4.83
CA LEU A 122 -2.42 1.98 -4.48
C LEU A 122 -2.25 3.18 -5.41
N ASP A 123 -3.34 3.61 -6.03
CA ASP A 123 -3.40 4.82 -6.83
C ASP A 123 -3.86 6.01 -5.97
N ILE A 124 -2.90 6.74 -5.41
CA ILE A 124 -3.18 7.92 -4.58
C ILE A 124 -3.83 9.03 -5.42
N GLY A 125 -3.41 9.17 -6.67
CA GLY A 125 -4.02 10.15 -7.58
C GLY A 125 -5.51 9.91 -7.76
N ALA A 126 -5.93 8.67 -7.95
CA ALA A 126 -7.35 8.31 -8.04
C ALA A 126 -8.10 8.57 -6.73
N MET A 127 -7.46 8.35 -5.58
CA MET A 127 -8.06 8.64 -4.28
C MET A 127 -8.25 10.14 -4.04
N LEU A 128 -7.34 10.97 -4.51
CA LEU A 128 -7.42 12.43 -4.41
C LEU A 128 -8.35 13.03 -5.45
N ALA A 129 -8.51 12.40 -6.61
CA ALA A 129 -9.38 12.87 -7.67
C ALA A 129 -10.85 12.90 -7.22
N GLY A 130 -11.52 14.04 -7.37
CA GLY A 130 -12.89 14.24 -6.94
C GLY A 130 -13.08 14.34 -5.42
N SER A 131 -12.00 14.31 -4.66
CA SER A 131 -11.99 14.60 -3.23
C SER A 131 -12.04 16.11 -3.03
N LYS A 132 -13.13 16.62 -2.46
CA LYS A 132 -13.26 18.05 -2.13
C LYS A 132 -12.72 18.37 -0.75
N TYR A 133 -12.76 17.42 0.14
CA TYR A 133 -12.42 17.56 1.56
C TYR A 133 -11.40 16.49 1.96
N ARG A 134 -10.61 16.81 2.96
CA ARG A 134 -9.65 15.86 3.57
C ARG A 134 -10.34 14.56 4.03
N GLY A 135 -11.54 14.67 4.60
CA GLY A 135 -12.32 13.53 5.05
C GLY A 135 -12.66 12.52 3.95
N ASP A 136 -12.84 12.98 2.72
CA ASP A 136 -13.13 12.08 1.58
C ASP A 136 -11.96 11.14 1.29
N PHE A 137 -10.72 11.68 1.31
CA PHE A 137 -9.52 10.89 1.14
C PHE A 137 -9.34 9.87 2.28
N GLU A 138 -9.50 10.32 3.51
CA GLU A 138 -9.35 9.47 4.70
C GLU A 138 -10.37 8.33 4.69
N GLU A 139 -11.62 8.60 4.34
CA GLU A 139 -12.67 7.58 4.22
C GLU A 139 -12.34 6.54 3.15
N ARG A 140 -11.92 6.97 1.96
CA ARG A 140 -11.50 6.07 0.88
C ARG A 140 -10.32 5.18 1.30
N PHE A 141 -9.35 5.78 1.96
CA PHE A 141 -8.19 5.06 2.46
C PHE A 141 -8.55 4.02 3.53
N LYS A 142 -9.43 4.37 4.47
CA LYS A 142 -9.98 3.43 5.46
C LYS A 142 -10.65 2.23 4.81
N LEU A 143 -11.47 2.46 3.80
CA LEU A 143 -12.17 1.38 3.09
C LEU A 143 -11.17 0.44 2.41
N VAL A 144 -10.13 0.96 1.78
CA VAL A 144 -9.07 0.14 1.17
C VAL A 144 -8.33 -0.67 2.23
N LEU A 145 -7.91 -0.04 3.32
CA LEU A 145 -7.22 -0.74 4.42
C LEU A 145 -8.11 -1.81 5.05
N SER A 146 -9.39 -1.54 5.25
CA SER A 146 -10.35 -2.51 5.76
C SER A 146 -10.45 -3.74 4.86
N ALA A 147 -10.55 -3.55 3.55
CA ALA A 147 -10.61 -4.64 2.60
C ALA A 147 -9.33 -5.50 2.64
N LEU A 148 -8.15 -4.86 2.65
CA LEU A 148 -6.87 -5.55 2.70
C LEU A 148 -6.67 -6.31 4.01
N THR A 149 -7.00 -5.71 5.13
CA THR A 149 -6.85 -6.32 6.45
C THR A 149 -7.74 -7.57 6.60
N LYS A 150 -8.97 -7.49 6.13
CA LYS A 150 -9.92 -8.60 6.18
C LYS A 150 -9.61 -9.70 5.17
N GLN A 151 -9.08 -9.36 4.01
CA GLN A 151 -8.64 -10.34 3.01
C GLN A 151 -7.46 -11.17 3.52
N GLY A 152 -6.51 -10.56 4.23
CA GLY A 152 -5.29 -11.21 4.71
C GLY A 152 -4.31 -11.56 3.60
N LYS A 153 -3.07 -11.81 3.96
CA LYS A 153 -1.97 -12.17 3.04
C LYS A 153 -1.86 -11.22 1.85
N THR A 154 -1.82 -9.94 2.14
CA THR A 154 -1.74 -8.86 1.16
C THR A 154 -0.51 -7.99 1.37
N ILE A 155 0.05 -7.52 0.27
CA ILE A 155 1.12 -6.54 0.25
C ILE A 155 0.61 -5.37 -0.57
N MET A 156 0.53 -4.20 0.02
CA MET A 156 0.15 -2.99 -0.68
C MET A 156 1.34 -2.06 -0.86
N PHE A 157 1.63 -1.69 -2.09
CA PHE A 157 2.60 -0.67 -2.42
C PHE A 157 1.91 0.68 -2.52
N ILE A 158 2.48 1.66 -1.83
CA ILE A 158 2.09 3.05 -1.95
C ILE A 158 3.20 3.79 -2.68
N ASP A 159 2.90 4.19 -3.89
CA ASP A 159 3.75 5.07 -4.67
C ASP A 159 3.37 6.53 -4.41
N GLU A 160 4.33 7.43 -4.57
CA GLU A 160 4.10 8.86 -4.36
C GLU A 160 3.50 9.22 -2.98
N ALA A 161 3.90 8.50 -1.94
CA ALA A 161 3.41 8.71 -0.58
C ALA A 161 3.63 10.13 -0.04
N HIS A 162 4.52 10.92 -0.66
CA HIS A 162 4.69 12.33 -0.37
C HIS A 162 3.41 13.16 -0.61
N MET A 163 2.53 12.73 -1.54
CA MET A 163 1.24 13.39 -1.77
C MET A 163 0.30 13.25 -0.57
N MET A 164 0.50 12.24 0.27
CA MET A 164 -0.27 12.04 1.50
C MET A 164 0.08 13.08 2.58
N ASN A 165 1.32 13.59 2.58
CA ASN A 165 1.71 14.66 3.48
C ASN A 165 0.95 15.96 3.22
N GLY A 166 0.65 16.26 1.96
CA GLY A 166 -0.19 17.40 1.57
C GLY A 166 -1.65 17.24 1.99
N ALA A 167 -2.19 16.05 1.94
CA ALA A 167 -3.55 15.77 2.40
C ALA A 167 -3.69 15.89 3.92
N GLY A 168 -2.58 15.69 4.67
CA GLY A 168 -2.52 15.83 6.12
C GLY A 168 -2.20 17.24 6.65
N ALA A 169 -1.67 18.12 5.80
CA ALA A 169 -1.15 19.43 6.23
C ALA A 169 -2.13 20.61 6.06
N GLY A 170 -3.32 20.38 5.56
CA GLY A 170 -4.31 21.43 5.26
C GLY A 170 -5.08 22.00 6.45
N GLY A 171 -4.62 21.85 7.69
CA GLY A 171 -5.33 22.26 8.89
C GLY A 171 -4.63 23.29 9.78
N GLY A 172 -3.69 24.05 9.24
CA GLY A 172 -3.04 25.14 9.98
C GLY A 172 -3.31 26.50 9.34
N THR A 173 -4.47 27.07 9.56
CA THR A 173 -4.66 28.50 9.38
C THR A 173 -3.86 29.24 10.45
N ASN A 174 -2.68 29.69 10.09
CA ASN A 174 -2.06 30.78 10.80
C ASN A 174 -2.83 32.07 10.49
N SER A 175 -3.82 32.36 11.32
CA SER A 175 -4.29 33.71 11.50
C SER A 175 -3.36 34.39 12.50
N ASN A 176 -2.31 34.97 11.98
CA ASN A 176 -1.61 36.05 12.64
C ASN A 176 -1.26 37.10 11.58
N ASP A 177 -2.20 37.97 11.39
CA ASP A 177 -1.93 39.33 10.93
C ASP A 177 -2.73 40.28 11.79
N LEU A 178 -2.03 40.90 12.67
CA LEU A 178 -2.17 42.33 13.03
C LEU A 178 -0.93 42.74 13.78
#